data_2a0b7705a95d83d3378bb85c3e881c4d
#
_entry.id   2a0b7705a95d83d3378bb85c3e881c4d
#
_cell.length_a   1.000
_cell.length_b   1.000
_cell.length_c   1.000
_cell.angle_alpha   90.00
_cell.angle_beta   90.00
_cell.angle_gamma   90.00
#
_symmetry.space_group_name_H-M   'P 1'
#
loop_
_entity.id
_entity.type
_entity.pdbx_description
1 polymer ?
#
loop_
_entity_poly.entity_id
_entity_poly.type
_entity_poly.pdbx_seq_one_letter_code
_entity_poly.pdbx_strand_id
1 'polypeptide(L)'
;MKKWTTVMASLAVAWSHAAQAQVDLASLDRDMTGPRAQVLVLGTMHLNAMPDGFDPAALDGVLDRLAAFKPGIITIETESGEECDLAARHPAKYGADYCASTALAKAATGLDVPAALAEVDRTLKAWPAEATPAQRRRLAALFLAANDVASAYVQWLQLPAPERRAGDSLNQALVDKLAQLARRNNENYQLAARLAARLKLQRVHAIDNHTGDRIDLPDIKPFVQAIESAWAAGGAALKESEQRQEAMMRAPDLLPLYRELNTAASLRMYAEANVSAAMRARSPQGYPQMWVAGWEVRNLRMVANIRETFREQPGARVLSIVGVSHKPWFDGWLGQLQGVDVVDVGQVLK
;
A
#
# COMPACT_ATOMS: atom_id res chain seq x y z
N MET A 1 48.16 71.39 12.52
CA MET A 1 47.02 70.52 12.82
C MET A 1 46.61 69.77 11.51
N LYS A 2 47.05 68.50 11.33
CA LYS A 2 46.74 67.68 10.15
C LYS A 2 45.62 66.74 10.50
N LYS A 3 44.48 66.88 9.87
CA LYS A 3 43.34 65.93 10.02
C LYS A 3 43.56 64.68 9.15
N TRP A 4 43.64 63.56 9.77
CA TRP A 4 43.65 62.26 9.08
C TRP A 4 42.20 61.78 8.92
N THR A 5 41.75 61.58 7.71
CA THR A 5 40.47 60.99 7.36
C THR A 5 40.69 59.50 7.09
N THR A 6 40.20 58.68 7.97
CA THR A 6 40.23 57.21 7.81
C THR A 6 39.07 56.78 6.91
N VAL A 7 39.39 56.27 5.71
CA VAL A 7 38.41 55.63 4.82
C VAL A 7 38.28 54.19 5.21
N MET A 8 37.13 53.81 5.76
CA MET A 8 36.76 52.41 5.94
C MET A 8 36.22 51.86 4.62
N ALA A 9 36.97 50.96 4.01
CA ALA A 9 36.50 50.18 2.88
C ALA A 9 35.71 48.97 3.39
N SER A 10 34.39 48.97 3.21
CA SER A 10 33.53 47.85 3.51
C SER A 10 33.67 46.81 2.39
N LEU A 11 34.33 45.69 2.66
CA LEU A 11 34.33 44.51 1.80
C LEU A 11 32.95 43.82 1.92
N ALA A 12 32.10 44.02 0.94
CA ALA A 12 30.89 43.18 0.76
C ALA A 12 31.33 41.83 0.19
N VAL A 13 31.39 40.82 1.03
CA VAL A 13 31.53 39.42 0.59
C VAL A 13 30.22 38.98 -0.05
N ALA A 14 30.15 39.04 -1.37
CA ALA A 14 29.07 38.44 -2.13
C ALA A 14 29.20 36.89 -2.00
N TRP A 15 28.37 36.29 -1.18
CA TRP A 15 28.18 34.86 -1.19
C TRP A 15 27.41 34.51 -2.47
N SER A 16 28.13 34.16 -3.51
CA SER A 16 27.55 33.51 -4.68
C SER A 16 27.07 32.13 -4.22
N HIS A 17 25.78 31.99 -3.96
CA HIS A 17 25.14 30.68 -3.92
C HIS A 17 25.29 30.07 -5.31
N ALA A 18 26.29 29.23 -5.51
CA ALA A 18 26.29 28.31 -6.64
C ALA A 18 25.01 27.52 -6.53
N ALA A 19 23.97 27.90 -7.28
CA ALA A 19 22.81 27.06 -7.49
C ALA A 19 23.36 25.75 -8.08
N GLN A 20 23.53 24.73 -7.28
CA GLN A 20 23.77 23.40 -7.80
C GLN A 20 22.60 23.13 -8.73
N ALA A 21 22.88 23.03 -10.02
CA ALA A 21 21.87 22.67 -11.02
C ALA A 21 21.44 21.23 -10.74
N GLN A 22 20.45 21.11 -9.86
CA GLN A 22 19.82 19.81 -9.62
C GLN A 22 19.10 19.41 -10.90
N VAL A 23 19.39 18.21 -11.42
CA VAL A 23 18.69 17.68 -12.59
C VAL A 23 17.21 17.47 -12.22
N ASP A 24 16.34 18.10 -12.99
CA ASP A 24 14.90 17.85 -12.90
C ASP A 24 14.58 16.49 -13.53
N LEU A 25 14.49 15.47 -12.66
CA LEU A 25 14.21 14.10 -13.09
C LEU A 25 12.85 13.98 -13.79
N ALA A 26 11.85 14.78 -13.40
CA ALA A 26 10.52 14.73 -14.02
C ALA A 26 10.51 15.27 -15.46
N SER A 27 11.59 15.89 -15.89
CA SER A 27 11.73 16.39 -17.27
C SER A 27 12.41 15.41 -18.23
N LEU A 28 12.98 14.31 -17.72
CA LEU A 28 13.81 13.40 -18.52
C LEU A 28 13.01 12.57 -19.53
N ASP A 29 11.71 12.45 -19.35
CA ASP A 29 10.83 11.64 -20.21
C ASP A 29 9.92 12.49 -21.12
N ARG A 30 10.20 13.79 -21.32
CA ARG A 30 9.39 14.69 -22.15
C ARG A 30 9.25 14.19 -23.59
N ASP A 31 10.32 13.62 -24.15
CA ASP A 31 10.37 13.09 -25.50
C ASP A 31 10.23 11.55 -25.53
N MET A 32 9.63 10.98 -24.49
CA MET A 32 9.42 9.54 -24.38
C MET A 32 8.58 9.03 -25.57
N THR A 33 9.04 7.95 -26.19
CA THR A 33 8.27 7.21 -27.19
C THR A 33 7.51 6.07 -26.53
N GLY A 34 6.28 5.84 -26.97
CA GLY A 34 5.42 4.80 -26.43
C GLY A 34 4.49 5.27 -25.29
N PRO A 35 3.61 4.39 -24.79
CA PRO A 35 2.60 4.76 -23.81
C PRO A 35 3.18 4.90 -22.40
N ARG A 36 2.74 5.92 -21.67
CA ARG A 36 3.05 6.11 -20.25
C ARG A 36 2.16 5.21 -19.40
N ALA A 37 2.71 4.67 -18.33
CA ALA A 37 1.91 3.92 -17.34
C ALA A 37 1.00 4.88 -16.57
N GLN A 38 -0.23 4.48 -16.33
CA GLN A 38 -1.20 5.23 -15.54
C GLN A 38 -1.36 4.59 -14.16
N VAL A 39 -0.98 5.30 -13.11
CA VAL A 39 -1.08 4.81 -11.74
C VAL A 39 -2.12 5.60 -10.98
N LEU A 40 -3.17 4.93 -10.56
CA LEU A 40 -4.21 5.47 -9.67
C LEU A 40 -3.92 5.01 -8.25
N VAL A 41 -3.69 5.94 -7.33
CA VAL A 41 -3.55 5.64 -5.90
C VAL A 41 -4.85 5.93 -5.20
N LEU A 42 -5.47 4.91 -4.60
CA LEU A 42 -6.66 5.03 -3.76
C LEU A 42 -6.25 5.02 -2.29
N GLY A 43 -6.40 6.16 -1.62
CA GLY A 43 -6.31 6.24 -0.17
C GLY A 43 -7.56 5.65 0.47
N THR A 44 -7.38 4.72 1.42
CA THR A 44 -8.47 4.09 2.15
C THR A 44 -8.30 4.32 3.65
N MET A 45 -9.40 4.33 4.38
CA MET A 45 -9.36 4.01 5.79
C MET A 45 -9.21 2.50 5.93
N HIS A 46 -8.54 2.02 6.95
CA HIS A 46 -8.50 0.58 7.18
C HIS A 46 -9.90 0.07 7.53
N LEU A 47 -10.46 -0.81 6.69
CA LEU A 47 -11.82 -1.33 6.88
C LEU A 47 -12.01 -2.12 8.18
N ASN A 48 -10.93 -2.50 8.87
CA ASN A 48 -11.01 -3.09 10.21
C ASN A 48 -11.53 -2.10 11.27
N ALA A 49 -11.51 -0.80 10.98
CA ALA A 49 -12.10 0.25 11.82
C ALA A 49 -13.60 0.46 11.56
N MET A 50 -14.19 -0.24 10.58
CA MET A 50 -15.62 -0.13 10.30
C MET A 50 -16.45 -0.64 11.48
N PRO A 51 -17.61 0.00 11.75
CA PRO A 51 -18.49 -0.41 12.83
C PRO A 51 -19.00 -1.83 12.66
N ASP A 52 -19.43 -2.43 13.76
CA ASP A 52 -20.08 -3.74 13.76
C ASP A 52 -21.27 -3.76 12.80
N GLY A 53 -21.43 -4.86 12.07
CA GLY A 53 -22.49 -5.02 11.09
C GLY A 53 -22.22 -4.33 9.75
N PHE A 54 -21.00 -3.88 9.49
CA PHE A 54 -20.62 -3.36 8.17
C PHE A 54 -20.96 -4.34 7.05
N ASP A 55 -21.72 -3.86 6.06
CA ASP A 55 -22.04 -4.62 4.86
C ASP A 55 -21.05 -4.23 3.73
N PRO A 56 -20.25 -5.18 3.22
CA PRO A 56 -19.37 -4.91 2.08
C PRO A 56 -20.08 -4.43 0.80
N ALA A 57 -21.39 -4.59 0.67
CA ALA A 57 -22.15 -4.05 -0.45
C ALA A 57 -22.10 -2.50 -0.48
N ALA A 58 -21.89 -1.83 0.65
CA ALA A 58 -21.69 -0.38 0.71
C ALA A 58 -20.47 0.10 -0.10
N LEU A 59 -19.56 -0.80 -0.49
CA LEU A 59 -18.41 -0.51 -1.35
C LEU A 59 -18.72 -0.63 -2.85
N ASP A 60 -19.92 -1.06 -3.26
CA ASP A 60 -20.22 -1.35 -4.66
C ASP A 60 -20.10 -0.11 -5.55
N GLY A 61 -20.52 1.05 -5.07
CA GLY A 61 -20.33 2.33 -5.77
C GLY A 61 -18.85 2.66 -6.01
N VAL A 62 -17.98 2.39 -5.04
CA VAL A 62 -16.52 2.54 -5.19
C VAL A 62 -15.97 1.53 -6.21
N LEU A 63 -16.37 0.26 -6.10
CA LEU A 63 -15.95 -0.80 -7.02
C LEU A 63 -16.35 -0.50 -8.47
N ASP A 64 -17.53 0.08 -8.71
CA ASP A 64 -17.99 0.47 -10.03
C ASP A 64 -17.09 1.53 -10.67
N ARG A 65 -16.71 2.56 -9.90
CA ARG A 65 -15.80 3.61 -10.36
C ARG A 65 -14.40 3.08 -10.66
N LEU A 66 -13.86 2.25 -9.75
CA LEU A 66 -12.56 1.61 -9.95
C LEU A 66 -12.55 0.63 -11.13
N ALA A 67 -13.64 -0.12 -11.34
CA ALA A 67 -13.78 -1.00 -12.50
C ALA A 67 -13.81 -0.22 -13.82
N ALA A 68 -14.43 0.97 -13.85
CA ALA A 68 -14.43 1.86 -15.02
C ALA A 68 -13.03 2.38 -15.39
N PHE A 69 -12.13 2.51 -14.40
CA PHE A 69 -10.71 2.79 -14.64
C PHE A 69 -9.99 1.63 -15.36
N LYS A 70 -10.51 0.39 -15.30
CA LYS A 70 -9.97 -0.82 -15.94
C LYS A 70 -8.48 -1.08 -15.61
N PRO A 71 -8.09 -1.16 -14.34
CA PRO A 71 -6.73 -1.52 -13.99
C PRO A 71 -6.40 -2.94 -14.47
N GLY A 72 -5.21 -3.11 -15.06
CA GLY A 72 -4.66 -4.43 -15.37
C GLY A 72 -3.82 -4.99 -14.20
N ILE A 73 -3.41 -4.13 -13.28
CA ILE A 73 -2.62 -4.46 -12.09
C ILE A 73 -3.28 -3.78 -10.89
N ILE A 74 -3.46 -4.54 -9.80
CA ILE A 74 -3.93 -4.01 -8.52
C ILE A 74 -2.89 -4.33 -7.46
N THR A 75 -2.41 -3.31 -6.73
CA THR A 75 -1.49 -3.47 -5.61
C THR A 75 -2.17 -3.19 -4.29
N ILE A 76 -1.73 -3.86 -3.23
CA ILE A 76 -2.33 -3.83 -1.89
C ILE A 76 -1.28 -3.69 -0.80
N GLU A 77 -1.63 -3.00 0.27
CA GLU A 77 -0.82 -2.85 1.48
C GLU A 77 -0.85 -4.16 2.30
N THR A 78 0.08 -5.04 1.99
CA THR A 78 0.37 -6.28 2.72
C THR A 78 1.75 -6.78 2.30
N GLU A 79 2.37 -7.59 3.17
CA GLU A 79 3.69 -8.17 2.93
C GLU A 79 3.63 -9.25 1.84
N SER A 80 4.68 -9.33 1.03
CA SER A 80 4.83 -10.38 0.03
C SER A 80 5.27 -11.71 0.63
N GLY A 81 5.07 -12.80 -0.10
CA GLY A 81 5.59 -14.10 0.29
C GLY A 81 7.10 -14.14 0.40
N GLU A 82 7.81 -13.40 -0.46
CA GLU A 82 9.28 -13.27 -0.42
C GLU A 82 9.72 -12.57 0.86
N GLU A 83 9.05 -11.50 1.26
CA GLU A 83 9.37 -10.81 2.50
C GLU A 83 9.08 -11.69 3.73
N CYS A 84 7.96 -12.40 3.70
CA CYS A 84 7.61 -13.35 4.76
C CYS A 84 8.65 -14.48 4.91
N ASP A 85 9.16 -15.02 3.81
CA ASP A 85 10.23 -16.02 3.83
C ASP A 85 11.54 -15.43 4.37
N LEU A 86 11.90 -14.21 3.92
CA LEU A 86 13.07 -13.49 4.43
C LEU A 86 12.97 -13.26 5.95
N ALA A 87 11.84 -12.76 6.42
CA ALA A 87 11.61 -12.49 7.84
C ALA A 87 11.67 -13.78 8.69
N ALA A 88 11.09 -14.87 8.19
CA ALA A 88 11.11 -16.18 8.85
C ALA A 88 12.53 -16.76 9.00
N ARG A 89 13.45 -16.42 8.10
CA ARG A 89 14.87 -16.82 8.19
C ARG A 89 15.66 -16.01 9.22
N HIS A 90 15.12 -14.88 9.68
CA HIS A 90 15.75 -13.98 10.63
C HIS A 90 14.84 -13.67 11.84
N PRO A 91 14.35 -14.70 12.58
CA PRO A 91 13.36 -14.51 13.64
C PRO A 91 13.86 -13.68 14.81
N ALA A 92 15.17 -13.68 15.09
CA ALA A 92 15.77 -12.83 16.10
C ALA A 92 15.67 -11.33 15.76
N LYS A 93 15.59 -11.00 14.47
CA LYS A 93 15.49 -9.62 13.97
C LYS A 93 14.04 -9.17 13.80
N TYR A 94 13.20 -10.00 13.21
CA TYR A 94 11.84 -9.60 12.80
C TYR A 94 10.73 -10.16 13.71
N GLY A 95 11.05 -11.11 14.57
CA GLY A 95 10.08 -11.87 15.37
C GLY A 95 9.66 -13.16 14.67
N ALA A 96 9.16 -14.11 15.46
CA ALA A 96 8.71 -15.40 14.93
C ALA A 96 7.36 -15.32 14.19
N ASP A 97 6.54 -14.33 14.54
CA ASP A 97 5.16 -14.16 14.06
C ASP A 97 5.02 -12.97 13.10
N TYR A 98 6.09 -12.62 12.36
CA TYR A 98 6.08 -11.50 11.42
C TYR A 98 4.98 -11.65 10.36
N CYS A 99 4.81 -12.86 9.81
CA CYS A 99 3.74 -13.18 8.88
C CYS A 99 2.87 -14.33 9.40
N ALA A 100 1.67 -14.45 8.85
CA ALA A 100 0.78 -15.55 9.15
C ALA A 100 1.35 -16.91 8.70
N SER A 101 1.09 -17.96 9.49
CA SER A 101 1.57 -19.31 9.18
C SER A 101 0.96 -19.86 7.89
N THR A 102 1.80 -20.48 7.05
CA THR A 102 1.41 -21.23 5.85
C THR A 102 1.32 -22.73 6.09
N ALA A 103 1.44 -23.21 7.31
CA ALA A 103 1.55 -24.64 7.64
C ALA A 103 0.40 -25.50 7.05
N LEU A 104 -0.85 -25.01 7.10
CA LEU A 104 -2.01 -25.71 6.52
C LEU A 104 -1.89 -25.83 4.99
N ALA A 105 -1.45 -24.78 4.32
CA ALA A 105 -1.28 -24.78 2.86
C ALA A 105 -0.07 -25.62 2.45
N LYS A 106 1.04 -25.56 3.20
CA LYS A 106 2.19 -26.44 3.01
C LYS A 106 1.80 -27.91 3.15
N ALA A 107 1.01 -28.27 4.15
CA ALA A 107 0.53 -29.64 4.32
C ALA A 107 -0.36 -30.12 3.15
N ALA A 108 -1.15 -29.21 2.56
CA ALA A 108 -2.04 -29.53 1.44
C ALA A 108 -1.32 -29.59 0.07
N THR A 109 -0.28 -28.76 -0.12
CA THR A 109 0.43 -28.64 -1.41
C THR A 109 1.78 -29.38 -1.45
N GLY A 110 2.38 -29.65 -0.29
CA GLY A 110 3.74 -30.15 -0.15
C GLY A 110 4.81 -29.06 -0.35
N LEU A 111 4.44 -27.80 -0.57
CA LEU A 111 5.34 -26.72 -0.93
C LEU A 111 5.53 -25.75 0.24
N ASP A 112 6.79 -25.34 0.48
CA ASP A 112 7.10 -24.17 1.31
C ASP A 112 6.94 -22.88 0.49
N VAL A 113 7.12 -21.73 1.14
CA VAL A 113 6.87 -20.42 0.52
C VAL A 113 7.69 -20.21 -0.76
N PRO A 114 9.04 -20.41 -0.79
CA PRO A 114 9.81 -20.23 -2.01
C PRO A 114 9.40 -21.17 -3.16
N ALA A 115 9.14 -22.44 -2.86
CA ALA A 115 8.69 -23.39 -3.87
C ALA A 115 7.29 -23.07 -4.40
N ALA A 116 6.40 -22.60 -3.51
CA ALA A 116 5.05 -22.19 -3.88
C ALA A 116 5.06 -20.94 -4.76
N LEU A 117 5.91 -19.93 -4.47
CA LEU A 117 6.11 -18.75 -5.31
C LEU A 117 6.53 -19.12 -6.72
N ALA A 118 7.55 -19.98 -6.85
CA ALA A 118 8.03 -20.47 -8.14
C ALA A 118 6.94 -21.23 -8.92
N GLU A 119 6.11 -22.03 -8.22
CA GLU A 119 5.00 -22.76 -8.83
C GLU A 119 3.85 -21.84 -9.26
N VAL A 120 3.54 -20.80 -8.47
CA VAL A 120 2.59 -19.74 -8.84
C VAL A 120 3.02 -19.07 -10.14
N ASP A 121 4.27 -18.63 -10.23
CA ASP A 121 4.78 -17.94 -11.42
C ASP A 121 4.75 -18.85 -12.66
N ARG A 122 5.15 -20.10 -12.52
CA ARG A 122 5.07 -21.08 -13.60
C ARG A 122 3.61 -21.31 -14.05
N THR A 123 2.70 -21.45 -13.09
CA THR A 123 1.29 -21.66 -13.35
C THR A 123 0.66 -20.46 -14.08
N LEU A 124 0.96 -19.24 -13.64
CA LEU A 124 0.44 -18.02 -14.25
C LEU A 124 0.98 -17.77 -15.66
N LYS A 125 2.25 -18.09 -15.92
CA LYS A 125 2.84 -18.01 -17.27
C LYS A 125 2.14 -18.92 -18.28
N ALA A 126 1.61 -20.06 -17.82
CA ALA A 126 0.87 -21.03 -18.64
C ALA A 126 -0.66 -20.97 -18.41
N TRP A 127 -1.17 -19.86 -17.83
CA TRP A 127 -2.58 -19.77 -17.46
C TRP A 127 -3.48 -19.76 -18.68
N PRO A 128 -4.51 -20.62 -18.74
CA PRO A 128 -5.41 -20.67 -19.90
C PRO A 128 -6.38 -19.49 -19.89
N ALA A 129 -6.85 -19.12 -21.07
CA ALA A 129 -7.88 -18.09 -21.22
C ALA A 129 -9.17 -18.45 -20.46
N GLU A 130 -9.55 -19.73 -20.49
CA GLU A 130 -10.71 -20.29 -19.79
C GLU A 130 -10.22 -21.35 -18.77
N ALA A 131 -9.98 -20.91 -17.54
CA ALA A 131 -9.53 -21.79 -16.47
C ALA A 131 -10.70 -22.63 -15.91
N THR A 132 -10.45 -23.93 -15.73
CA THR A 132 -11.40 -24.84 -15.08
C THR A 132 -11.49 -24.57 -13.58
N PRO A 133 -12.59 -24.96 -12.90
CA PRO A 133 -12.69 -24.88 -11.44
C PRO A 133 -11.54 -25.61 -10.71
N ALA A 134 -11.08 -26.74 -11.22
CA ALA A 134 -9.96 -27.47 -10.67
C ALA A 134 -8.65 -26.67 -10.73
N GLN A 135 -8.36 -26.01 -11.85
CA GLN A 135 -7.19 -25.13 -11.97
C GLN A 135 -7.25 -23.95 -11.00
N ARG A 136 -8.44 -23.34 -10.82
CA ARG A 136 -8.61 -22.23 -9.86
C ARG A 136 -8.43 -22.68 -8.42
N ARG A 137 -8.98 -23.84 -8.02
CA ARG A 137 -8.75 -24.38 -6.66
C ARG A 137 -7.28 -24.67 -6.41
N ARG A 138 -6.61 -25.30 -7.39
CA ARG A 138 -5.18 -25.55 -7.30
C ARG A 138 -4.38 -24.24 -7.17
N LEU A 139 -4.66 -23.23 -7.99
CA LEU A 139 -3.97 -21.94 -7.92
C LEU A 139 -4.25 -21.22 -6.59
N ALA A 140 -5.48 -21.29 -6.06
CA ALA A 140 -5.80 -20.75 -4.73
C ALA A 140 -4.96 -21.43 -3.63
N ALA A 141 -4.82 -22.75 -3.67
CA ALA A 141 -3.97 -23.48 -2.72
C ALA A 141 -2.48 -23.09 -2.84
N LEU A 142 -1.98 -22.90 -4.06
CA LEU A 142 -0.61 -22.43 -4.31
C LEU A 142 -0.39 -21.02 -3.75
N PHE A 143 -1.31 -20.08 -3.99
CA PHE A 143 -1.24 -18.74 -3.41
C PHE A 143 -1.23 -18.77 -1.88
N LEU A 144 -2.06 -19.62 -1.26
CA LEU A 144 -2.05 -19.78 0.20
C LEU A 144 -0.71 -20.33 0.71
N ALA A 145 -0.08 -21.26 -0.02
CA ALA A 145 1.24 -21.78 0.31
C ALA A 145 2.35 -20.74 0.09
N ALA A 146 2.19 -19.84 -0.89
CA ALA A 146 3.05 -18.70 -1.17
C ALA A 146 2.82 -17.51 -0.21
N ASN A 147 1.96 -17.65 0.80
CA ASN A 147 1.53 -16.59 1.72
C ASN A 147 0.82 -15.39 1.06
N ASP A 148 0.23 -15.60 -0.12
CA ASP A 148 -0.55 -14.61 -0.86
C ASP A 148 -2.07 -14.91 -0.70
N VAL A 149 -2.58 -14.56 0.49
CA VAL A 149 -3.98 -14.85 0.87
C VAL A 149 -4.97 -14.07 0.00
N ALA A 150 -4.63 -12.85 -0.39
CA ALA A 150 -5.52 -12.00 -1.18
C ALA A 150 -5.69 -12.55 -2.60
N SER A 151 -4.61 -12.98 -3.26
CA SER A 151 -4.68 -13.62 -4.58
C SER A 151 -5.39 -14.98 -4.53
N ALA A 152 -5.20 -15.75 -3.44
CA ALA A 152 -5.98 -16.96 -3.24
C ALA A 152 -7.48 -16.67 -3.19
N TYR A 153 -7.87 -15.59 -2.52
CA TYR A 153 -9.26 -15.16 -2.44
C TYR A 153 -9.79 -14.65 -3.79
N VAL A 154 -8.96 -14.01 -4.63
CA VAL A 154 -9.34 -13.69 -6.02
C VAL A 154 -9.74 -14.94 -6.78
N GLN A 155 -8.97 -16.03 -6.70
CA GLN A 155 -9.29 -17.30 -7.36
C GLN A 155 -10.55 -17.95 -6.79
N TRP A 156 -10.74 -17.88 -5.47
CA TRP A 156 -11.95 -18.35 -4.79
C TRP A 156 -13.21 -17.61 -5.26
N LEU A 157 -13.16 -16.28 -5.38
CA LEU A 157 -14.29 -15.46 -5.83
C LEU A 157 -14.67 -15.74 -7.29
N GLN A 158 -13.73 -16.14 -8.14
CA GLN A 158 -13.97 -16.48 -9.53
C GLN A 158 -14.53 -17.90 -9.74
N LEU A 159 -14.58 -18.74 -8.68
CA LEU A 159 -15.26 -20.01 -8.74
C LEU A 159 -16.78 -19.83 -8.74
N PRO A 160 -17.52 -20.57 -9.59
CA PRO A 160 -18.97 -20.71 -9.43
C PRO A 160 -19.32 -21.21 -8.02
N ALA A 161 -20.45 -20.77 -7.46
CA ALA A 161 -20.83 -21.10 -6.09
C ALA A 161 -20.79 -22.62 -5.77
N PRO A 162 -21.27 -23.55 -6.64
CA PRO A 162 -21.17 -25.00 -6.39
C PRO A 162 -19.73 -25.54 -6.38
N GLU A 163 -18.79 -24.82 -7.00
CA GLU A 163 -17.37 -25.20 -7.10
C GLU A 163 -16.51 -24.62 -5.96
N ARG A 164 -17.09 -23.78 -5.09
CA ARG A 164 -16.44 -23.27 -3.88
C ARG A 164 -16.43 -24.34 -2.79
N ARG A 165 -15.67 -25.39 -3.03
CA ARG A 165 -15.59 -26.61 -2.20
C ARG A 165 -14.18 -27.16 -2.20
N ALA A 166 -13.91 -28.13 -1.33
CA ALA A 166 -12.64 -28.85 -1.27
C ALA A 166 -12.37 -29.64 -2.56
N GLY A 167 -11.11 -29.77 -2.93
CA GLY A 167 -10.60 -30.46 -4.11
C GLY A 167 -9.30 -29.85 -4.63
N ASP A 168 -8.54 -30.57 -5.44
CA ASP A 168 -7.39 -30.10 -6.20
C ASP A 168 -6.34 -29.34 -5.34
N SER A 169 -5.92 -29.94 -4.24
CA SER A 169 -5.01 -29.39 -3.22
C SER A 169 -5.62 -28.30 -2.31
N LEU A 170 -6.88 -27.90 -2.52
CA LEU A 170 -7.61 -27.01 -1.63
C LEU A 170 -8.45 -27.88 -0.64
N ASN A 171 -7.88 -28.26 0.50
CA ASN A 171 -8.58 -29.07 1.50
C ASN A 171 -9.63 -28.25 2.27
N GLN A 172 -10.45 -28.91 3.11
CA GLN A 172 -11.54 -28.25 3.82
C GLN A 172 -11.06 -27.11 4.74
N ALA A 173 -9.93 -27.26 5.42
CA ALA A 173 -9.39 -26.20 6.30
C ALA A 173 -9.01 -24.93 5.50
N LEU A 174 -8.50 -25.10 4.28
CA LEU A 174 -8.20 -23.96 3.39
C LEU A 174 -9.48 -23.34 2.82
N VAL A 175 -10.50 -24.16 2.51
CA VAL A 175 -11.83 -23.67 2.12
C VAL A 175 -12.45 -22.82 3.22
N ASP A 176 -12.42 -23.30 4.47
CA ASP A 176 -12.96 -22.58 5.62
C ASP A 176 -12.23 -21.25 5.83
N LYS A 177 -10.89 -21.24 5.68
CA LYS A 177 -10.08 -20.00 5.72
C LYS A 177 -10.53 -19.02 4.66
N LEU A 178 -10.69 -19.44 3.40
CA LEU A 178 -11.13 -18.55 2.30
C LEU A 178 -12.58 -18.06 2.50
N ALA A 179 -13.48 -18.93 2.97
CA ALA A 179 -14.86 -18.55 3.24
C ALA A 179 -14.98 -17.48 4.34
N GLN A 180 -14.11 -17.53 5.36
CA GLN A 180 -14.09 -16.53 6.43
C GLN A 180 -13.71 -15.12 5.91
N LEU A 181 -12.94 -15.01 4.82
CA LEU A 181 -12.52 -13.72 4.26
C LEU A 181 -13.70 -12.88 3.75
N ALA A 182 -14.82 -13.53 3.37
CA ALA A 182 -16.04 -12.83 2.98
C ALA A 182 -16.60 -11.91 4.09
N ARG A 183 -16.32 -12.23 5.36
CA ARG A 183 -16.79 -11.50 6.55
C ARG A 183 -15.69 -10.63 7.18
N ARG A 184 -14.47 -10.69 6.65
CA ARG A 184 -13.36 -9.94 7.21
C ARG A 184 -13.36 -8.52 6.65
N ASN A 185 -13.55 -7.54 7.53
CA ASN A 185 -13.46 -6.13 7.18
C ASN A 185 -12.00 -5.77 6.91
N ASN A 186 -11.58 -5.89 5.66
CA ASN A 186 -10.25 -5.55 5.21
C ASN A 186 -10.29 -5.21 3.71
N GLU A 187 -9.63 -4.13 3.31
CA GLU A 187 -9.62 -3.60 1.94
C GLU A 187 -9.01 -4.55 0.93
N ASN A 188 -8.03 -5.37 1.35
CA ASN A 188 -7.40 -6.36 0.47
C ASN A 188 -8.41 -7.40 -0.03
N TYR A 189 -9.43 -7.71 0.79
CA TYR A 189 -10.49 -8.67 0.44
C TYR A 189 -11.72 -7.99 -0.12
N GLN A 190 -12.22 -6.92 0.53
CA GLN A 190 -13.50 -6.30 0.19
C GLN A 190 -13.42 -5.29 -0.96
N LEU A 191 -12.24 -4.75 -1.24
CA LEU A 191 -12.01 -3.90 -2.41
C LEU A 191 -11.13 -4.62 -3.45
N ALA A 192 -9.87 -4.89 -3.15
CA ALA A 192 -8.89 -5.33 -4.13
C ALA A 192 -9.25 -6.70 -4.73
N ALA A 193 -9.51 -7.73 -3.90
CA ALA A 193 -9.81 -9.07 -4.41
C ALA A 193 -11.17 -9.12 -5.12
N ARG A 194 -12.20 -8.43 -4.61
CA ARG A 194 -13.51 -8.34 -5.31
C ARG A 194 -13.37 -7.64 -6.66
N LEU A 195 -12.63 -6.55 -6.74
CA LEU A 195 -12.36 -5.84 -7.99
C LEU A 195 -11.56 -6.70 -8.97
N ALA A 196 -10.47 -7.34 -8.51
CA ALA A 196 -9.66 -8.23 -9.32
C ALA A 196 -10.48 -9.39 -9.90
N ALA A 197 -11.33 -10.02 -9.09
CA ALA A 197 -12.23 -11.08 -9.54
C ALA A 197 -13.24 -10.58 -10.59
N ARG A 198 -13.84 -9.40 -10.37
CA ARG A 198 -14.77 -8.75 -11.32
C ARG A 198 -14.09 -8.44 -12.67
N LEU A 199 -12.83 -8.02 -12.65
CA LEU A 199 -12.01 -7.72 -13.83
C LEU A 199 -11.34 -8.97 -14.42
N LYS A 200 -11.57 -10.16 -13.86
CA LYS A 200 -10.96 -11.44 -14.25
C LYS A 200 -9.44 -11.44 -14.16
N LEU A 201 -8.86 -10.59 -13.31
CA LEU A 201 -7.44 -10.65 -12.98
C LEU A 201 -7.14 -11.90 -12.17
N GLN A 202 -5.93 -12.44 -12.29
CA GLN A 202 -5.60 -13.71 -11.63
C GLN A 202 -5.02 -13.51 -10.23
N ARG A 203 -4.51 -12.31 -9.92
CA ARG A 203 -3.88 -11.96 -8.66
C ARG A 203 -4.01 -10.48 -8.34
N VAL A 204 -3.71 -10.13 -7.11
CA VAL A 204 -3.31 -8.79 -6.66
C VAL A 204 -1.85 -8.84 -6.22
N HIS A 205 -1.18 -7.70 -6.07
CA HIS A 205 0.24 -7.65 -5.77
C HIS A 205 0.48 -7.01 -4.41
N ALA A 206 1.08 -7.75 -3.51
CA ALA A 206 1.53 -7.27 -2.21
C ALA A 206 2.71 -6.31 -2.39
N ILE A 207 2.66 -5.13 -1.73
CA ILE A 207 3.70 -4.11 -1.88
C ILE A 207 4.28 -3.61 -0.57
N ASP A 208 3.70 -3.96 0.57
CA ASP A 208 4.19 -3.50 1.86
C ASP A 208 5.52 -4.13 2.25
N ASN A 209 6.29 -3.43 3.08
CA ASN A 209 7.58 -3.90 3.55
C ASN A 209 7.94 -3.25 4.90
N HIS A 210 7.74 -4.01 5.96
CA HIS A 210 8.04 -3.63 7.34
C HIS A 210 9.46 -3.98 7.81
N THR A 211 10.31 -4.53 6.94
CA THR A 211 11.67 -4.93 7.34
C THR A 211 12.56 -3.77 7.79
N GLY A 212 12.16 -2.52 7.52
CA GLY A 212 12.84 -1.30 7.95
C GLY A 212 12.28 -0.65 9.20
N ASP A 213 11.14 -1.11 9.72
CA ASP A 213 10.44 -0.46 10.83
C ASP A 213 11.08 -0.76 12.19
N ARG A 214 11.92 -1.80 12.24
CA ARG A 214 12.56 -2.17 13.50
C ARG A 214 13.61 -1.14 13.90
N ILE A 215 13.43 -0.59 15.09
CA ILE A 215 14.39 0.28 15.74
C ILE A 215 15.05 -0.54 16.87
N ASP A 216 16.38 -0.54 16.91
CA ASP A 216 17.15 -1.23 17.96
C ASP A 216 17.27 -0.32 19.19
N LEU A 217 16.26 -0.37 20.05
CA LEU A 217 16.20 0.36 21.31
C LEU A 217 16.10 -0.63 22.47
N PRO A 218 16.81 -0.39 23.58
CA PRO A 218 16.72 -1.22 24.80
C PRO A 218 15.28 -1.26 25.36
N ASP A 219 14.54 -0.16 25.27
CA ASP A 219 13.13 -0.05 25.64
C ASP A 219 12.38 0.76 24.57
N ILE A 220 11.37 0.15 23.97
CA ILE A 220 10.55 0.76 22.92
C ILE A 220 9.47 1.71 23.48
N LYS A 221 9.10 1.60 24.75
CA LYS A 221 7.99 2.38 25.33
C LYS A 221 8.17 3.90 25.25
N PRO A 222 9.37 4.47 25.61
CA PRO A 222 9.59 5.90 25.47
C PRO A 222 9.49 6.39 24.01
N PHE A 223 9.88 5.56 23.05
CA PHE A 223 9.74 5.85 21.63
C PHE A 223 8.26 5.98 21.24
N VAL A 224 7.44 4.97 21.57
CA VAL A 224 6.01 4.96 21.29
C VAL A 224 5.31 6.17 21.95
N GLN A 225 5.58 6.43 23.23
CA GLN A 225 5.01 7.55 23.97
C GLN A 225 5.35 8.92 23.35
N ALA A 226 6.58 9.09 22.86
CA ALA A 226 7.00 10.33 22.23
C ALA A 226 6.25 10.60 20.91
N ILE A 227 5.99 9.55 20.12
CA ILE A 227 5.23 9.63 18.86
C ILE A 227 3.77 9.92 19.16
N GLU A 228 3.13 9.17 20.06
CA GLU A 228 1.72 9.36 20.44
C GLU A 228 1.48 10.78 20.98
N SER A 229 2.42 11.29 21.80
CA SER A 229 2.36 12.66 22.32
C SER A 229 2.46 13.70 21.20
N ALA A 230 3.31 13.46 20.19
CA ALA A 230 3.45 14.32 19.02
C ALA A 230 2.16 14.36 18.20
N TRP A 231 1.57 13.20 17.93
CA TRP A 231 0.31 13.08 17.19
C TRP A 231 -0.85 13.71 17.94
N ALA A 232 -0.96 13.48 19.26
CA ALA A 232 -1.99 14.10 20.09
C ALA A 232 -1.91 15.64 20.07
N ALA A 233 -0.69 16.20 20.07
CA ALA A 233 -0.49 17.66 20.02
C ALA A 233 -0.81 18.27 18.64
N GLY A 234 -0.64 17.51 17.55
CA GLY A 234 -0.85 18.00 16.17
C GLY A 234 -2.14 17.55 15.51
N GLY A 235 -2.89 16.62 16.11
CA GLY A 235 -3.97 15.88 15.47
C GLY A 235 -5.39 16.44 15.64
N ALA A 236 -5.57 17.65 16.20
CA ALA A 236 -6.93 18.16 16.52
C ALA A 236 -7.85 18.22 15.27
N ALA A 237 -7.34 18.77 14.15
CA ALA A 237 -8.11 18.86 12.90
C ALA A 237 -8.41 17.47 12.31
N LEU A 238 -7.47 16.52 12.42
CA LEU A 238 -7.68 15.15 11.98
C LEU A 238 -8.78 14.49 12.79
N LYS A 239 -8.74 14.60 14.12
CA LYS A 239 -9.76 14.04 15.02
C LYS A 239 -11.15 14.59 14.73
N GLU A 240 -11.27 15.88 14.45
CA GLU A 240 -12.55 16.49 14.05
C GLU A 240 -13.04 15.93 12.70
N SER A 241 -12.14 15.71 11.75
CA SER A 241 -12.46 15.08 10.46
C SER A 241 -12.91 13.64 10.64
N GLU A 242 -12.21 12.86 11.45
CA GLU A 242 -12.55 11.45 11.75
C GLU A 242 -13.94 11.35 12.40
N GLN A 243 -14.31 12.26 13.28
CA GLN A 243 -15.66 12.32 13.86
C GLN A 243 -16.75 12.57 12.80
N ARG A 244 -16.48 13.44 11.80
CA ARG A 244 -17.39 13.63 10.67
C ARG A 244 -17.47 12.38 9.79
N GLN A 245 -16.35 11.75 9.53
CA GLN A 245 -16.24 10.53 8.72
C GLN A 245 -16.94 9.34 9.38
N GLU A 246 -16.98 9.26 10.73
CA GLU A 246 -17.66 8.20 11.45
C GLU A 246 -19.16 8.09 11.10
N ALA A 247 -19.84 9.20 10.87
CA ALA A 247 -21.21 9.20 10.39
C ALA A 247 -21.31 8.61 8.95
N MET A 248 -20.32 8.92 8.10
CA MET A 248 -20.27 8.41 6.72
C MET A 248 -19.96 6.91 6.65
N MET A 249 -19.23 6.37 7.64
CA MET A 249 -18.92 4.93 7.73
C MET A 249 -20.17 4.05 7.93
N ARG A 250 -21.26 4.64 8.44
CA ARG A 250 -22.54 3.95 8.63
C ARG A 250 -23.50 4.08 7.44
N ALA A 251 -23.09 4.79 6.40
CA ALA A 251 -23.91 4.99 5.21
C ALA A 251 -24.01 3.70 4.38
N PRO A 252 -25.12 3.48 3.68
CA PRO A 252 -25.30 2.33 2.79
C PRO A 252 -24.45 2.42 1.51
N ASP A 253 -23.86 3.58 1.23
CA ASP A 253 -22.91 3.83 0.13
C ASP A 253 -21.70 4.58 0.67
N LEU A 254 -20.52 4.01 0.53
CA LEU A 254 -19.26 4.59 0.99
C LEU A 254 -18.55 5.45 -0.06
N LEU A 255 -19.08 5.58 -1.27
CA LEU A 255 -18.46 6.41 -2.31
C LEU A 255 -18.25 7.87 -1.85
N PRO A 256 -19.18 8.52 -1.13
CA PRO A 256 -18.93 9.86 -0.58
C PRO A 256 -17.75 9.90 0.41
N LEU A 257 -17.61 8.89 1.27
CA LEU A 257 -16.48 8.78 2.21
C LEU A 257 -15.15 8.66 1.46
N TYR A 258 -15.09 7.79 0.45
CA TYR A 258 -13.87 7.62 -0.35
C TYR A 258 -13.50 8.89 -1.14
N ARG A 259 -14.49 9.65 -1.61
CA ARG A 259 -14.26 10.98 -2.20
C ARG A 259 -13.66 11.94 -1.17
N GLU A 260 -14.24 12.02 0.02
CA GLU A 260 -13.75 12.88 1.12
C GLU A 260 -12.32 12.55 1.52
N LEU A 261 -12.01 11.26 1.77
CA LEU A 261 -10.68 10.79 2.16
C LEU A 261 -9.60 11.18 1.13
N ASN A 262 -9.95 11.21 -0.15
CA ASN A 262 -9.00 11.43 -1.24
C ASN A 262 -8.96 12.88 -1.72
N THR A 263 -9.57 13.83 -1.00
CA THR A 263 -9.41 15.25 -1.30
C THR A 263 -8.02 15.75 -0.91
N ALA A 264 -7.51 16.75 -1.64
CA ALA A 264 -6.24 17.39 -1.30
C ALA A 264 -6.21 17.93 0.14
N ALA A 265 -7.35 18.43 0.65
CA ALA A 265 -7.49 18.91 2.02
C ALA A 265 -7.33 17.78 3.05
N SER A 266 -8.02 16.65 2.85
CA SER A 266 -7.90 15.48 3.73
C SER A 266 -6.47 14.91 3.71
N LEU A 267 -5.88 14.74 2.53
CA LEU A 267 -4.52 14.21 2.38
C LEU A 267 -3.49 15.09 3.08
N ARG A 268 -3.61 16.41 2.95
CA ARG A 268 -2.75 17.37 3.64
C ARG A 268 -2.91 17.26 5.15
N MET A 269 -4.14 17.15 5.64
CA MET A 269 -4.44 17.03 7.07
C MET A 269 -3.81 15.75 7.66
N TYR A 270 -3.93 14.59 6.99
CA TYR A 270 -3.25 13.36 7.40
C TYR A 270 -1.73 13.52 7.45
N ALA A 271 -1.13 14.12 6.42
CA ALA A 271 0.31 14.35 6.38
C ALA A 271 0.78 15.31 7.50
N GLU A 272 0.04 16.39 7.76
CA GLU A 272 0.36 17.35 8.81
C GLU A 272 0.18 16.77 10.23
N ALA A 273 -0.88 16.00 10.46
CA ALA A 273 -1.13 15.37 11.76
C ALA A 273 -0.09 14.30 12.10
N ASN A 274 0.34 13.52 11.13
CA ASN A 274 1.29 12.45 11.35
C ASN A 274 2.74 12.95 11.28
N VAL A 275 3.19 13.42 10.12
CA VAL A 275 4.60 13.71 9.87
C VAL A 275 4.99 15.10 10.35
N SER A 276 4.23 16.16 10.02
CA SER A 276 4.58 17.50 10.45
C SER A 276 4.52 17.65 11.98
N ALA A 277 3.58 16.98 12.63
CA ALA A 277 3.49 16.95 14.10
C ALA A 277 4.72 16.28 14.71
N ALA A 278 5.12 15.11 14.20
CA ALA A 278 6.31 14.40 14.65
C ALA A 278 7.60 15.22 14.41
N MET A 279 7.74 15.87 13.25
CA MET A 279 8.91 16.70 12.93
C MET A 279 9.04 17.94 13.83
N ARG A 280 7.92 18.51 14.30
CA ARG A 280 7.91 19.67 15.23
C ARG A 280 8.09 19.27 16.69
N ALA A 281 7.86 17.99 17.01
CA ALA A 281 7.92 17.52 18.40
C ALA A 281 9.36 17.57 18.95
N ARG A 282 9.48 17.99 20.20
CA ARG A 282 10.76 18.01 20.91
C ARG A 282 10.93 16.71 21.70
N SER A 283 11.98 15.98 21.42
CA SER A 283 12.39 14.77 22.14
C SER A 283 13.91 14.80 22.29
N PRO A 284 14.47 14.63 23.48
CA PRO A 284 15.94 14.62 23.67
C PRO A 284 16.63 13.55 22.81
N GLN A 285 15.95 12.44 22.55
CA GLN A 285 16.45 11.33 21.75
C GLN A 285 16.09 11.44 20.26
N GLY A 286 15.25 12.42 19.85
CA GLY A 286 14.78 12.56 18.47
C GLY A 286 13.83 11.46 18.01
N TYR A 287 13.12 10.79 18.91
CA TYR A 287 12.25 9.65 18.59
C TYR A 287 11.17 9.95 17.53
N PRO A 288 10.44 11.07 17.57
CA PRO A 288 9.47 11.37 16.54
C PRO A 288 10.10 11.52 15.15
N GLN A 289 11.30 12.11 15.06
CA GLN A 289 12.03 12.25 13.79
C GLN A 289 12.58 10.89 13.30
N MET A 290 12.99 10.01 14.20
CA MET A 290 13.37 8.63 13.85
C MET A 290 12.18 7.85 13.27
N TRP A 291 10.99 8.05 13.83
CA TRP A 291 9.75 7.45 13.27
C TRP A 291 9.48 7.95 11.86
N VAL A 292 9.61 9.27 11.61
CA VAL A 292 9.43 9.84 10.26
C VAL A 292 10.41 9.22 9.27
N ALA A 293 11.68 9.05 9.64
CA ALA A 293 12.67 8.41 8.79
C ALA A 293 12.28 6.95 8.44
N GLY A 294 11.79 6.18 9.41
CA GLY A 294 11.26 4.83 9.19
C GLY A 294 10.04 4.82 8.26
N TRP A 295 9.11 5.75 8.49
CA TRP A 295 7.93 5.96 7.64
C TRP A 295 8.31 6.23 6.18
N GLU A 296 9.28 7.11 5.94
CA GLU A 296 9.75 7.42 4.59
C GLU A 296 10.42 6.20 3.94
N VAL A 297 11.27 5.48 4.66
CA VAL A 297 11.90 4.23 4.16
C VAL A 297 10.84 3.21 3.75
N ARG A 298 9.80 2.99 4.58
CA ARG A 298 8.71 2.08 4.24
C ARG A 298 7.98 2.53 2.97
N ASN A 299 7.61 3.80 2.87
CA ASN A 299 6.94 4.33 1.68
C ASN A 299 7.80 4.22 0.41
N LEU A 300 9.12 4.49 0.48
CA LEU A 300 10.04 4.32 -0.64
C LEU A 300 10.09 2.87 -1.13
N ARG A 301 10.11 1.90 -0.20
CA ARG A 301 10.07 0.47 -0.53
C ARG A 301 8.76 0.10 -1.21
N MET A 302 7.64 0.56 -0.68
CA MET A 302 6.32 0.31 -1.27
C MET A 302 6.21 0.91 -2.67
N VAL A 303 6.71 2.12 -2.91
CA VAL A 303 6.75 2.75 -4.23
C VAL A 303 7.64 1.96 -5.19
N ALA A 304 8.81 1.48 -4.74
CA ALA A 304 9.66 0.60 -5.54
C ALA A 304 8.96 -0.71 -5.90
N ASN A 305 8.28 -1.34 -4.94
CA ASN A 305 7.48 -2.55 -5.15
C ASN A 305 6.33 -2.30 -6.14
N ILE A 306 5.63 -1.15 -6.07
CA ILE A 306 4.64 -0.78 -7.08
C ILE A 306 5.28 -0.71 -8.46
N ARG A 307 6.40 0.01 -8.61
CA ARG A 307 7.10 0.14 -9.90
C ARG A 307 7.49 -1.20 -10.49
N GLU A 308 7.92 -2.13 -9.66
CA GLU A 308 8.31 -3.48 -10.08
C GLU A 308 7.16 -4.24 -10.73
N THR A 309 5.90 -4.09 -10.25
CA THR A 309 4.74 -4.82 -10.79
C THR A 309 4.47 -4.53 -12.26
N PHE A 310 4.87 -3.37 -12.77
CA PHE A 310 4.64 -2.97 -14.17
C PHE A 310 5.92 -2.60 -14.94
N ARG A 311 7.10 -2.94 -14.40
CA ARG A 311 8.40 -2.69 -15.05
C ARG A 311 8.45 -3.24 -16.48
N GLU A 312 7.86 -4.40 -16.71
CA GLU A 312 7.84 -5.11 -17.99
C GLU A 312 6.59 -4.83 -18.84
N GLN A 313 5.74 -3.87 -18.41
CA GLN A 313 4.45 -3.57 -19.04
C GLN A 313 4.31 -2.07 -19.32
N PRO A 314 4.99 -1.53 -20.37
CA PRO A 314 4.80 -0.14 -20.77
C PRO A 314 3.33 0.17 -21.04
N GLY A 315 2.85 1.31 -20.55
CA GLY A 315 1.44 1.71 -20.69
C GLY A 315 0.47 0.98 -19.75
N ALA A 316 0.97 0.25 -18.74
CA ALA A 316 0.11 -0.42 -17.76
C ALA A 316 -0.84 0.55 -17.05
N ARG A 317 -2.04 0.07 -16.72
CA ARG A 317 -2.97 0.75 -15.82
C ARG A 317 -2.93 0.06 -14.48
N VAL A 318 -2.46 0.78 -13.48
CA VAL A 318 -2.21 0.27 -12.12
C VAL A 318 -3.13 0.96 -11.13
N LEU A 319 -3.80 0.19 -10.29
CA LEU A 319 -4.51 0.69 -9.10
C LEU A 319 -3.73 0.28 -7.87
N SER A 320 -3.29 1.24 -7.07
CA SER A 320 -2.66 1.00 -5.76
C SER A 320 -3.63 1.36 -4.65
N ILE A 321 -4.00 0.39 -3.81
CA ILE A 321 -4.91 0.57 -2.66
C ILE A 321 -4.07 0.57 -1.39
N VAL A 322 -4.06 1.69 -0.67
CA VAL A 322 -3.21 1.91 0.50
C VAL A 322 -3.95 2.71 1.57
N GLY A 323 -3.51 2.65 2.81
CA GLY A 323 -3.97 3.57 3.84
C GLY A 323 -3.79 5.02 3.40
N VAL A 324 -4.80 5.86 3.67
CA VAL A 324 -4.85 7.26 3.22
C VAL A 324 -3.61 8.07 3.61
N SER A 325 -2.98 7.72 4.72
CA SER A 325 -1.75 8.36 5.20
C SER A 325 -0.56 8.16 4.27
N HIS A 326 -0.51 7.06 3.50
CA HIS A 326 0.57 6.76 2.54
C HIS A 326 0.41 7.52 1.21
N LYS A 327 -0.83 7.81 0.83
CA LYS A 327 -1.13 8.35 -0.51
C LYS A 327 -0.35 9.61 -0.89
N PRO A 328 -0.13 10.63 -0.02
CA PRO A 328 0.66 11.80 -0.40
C PRO A 328 2.09 11.47 -0.85
N TRP A 329 2.73 10.49 -0.20
CA TRP A 329 4.06 10.01 -0.58
C TRP A 329 4.04 9.24 -1.90
N PHE A 330 3.03 8.40 -2.08
CA PHE A 330 2.86 7.63 -3.31
C PHE A 330 2.62 8.55 -4.51
N ASP A 331 1.67 9.48 -4.41
CA ASP A 331 1.40 10.45 -5.49
C ASP A 331 2.66 11.26 -5.84
N GLY A 332 3.38 11.75 -4.82
CA GLY A 332 4.58 12.55 -4.99
C GLY A 332 5.75 11.79 -5.63
N TRP A 333 6.03 10.58 -5.16
CA TRP A 333 7.20 9.82 -5.62
C TRP A 333 6.94 9.04 -6.91
N LEU A 334 5.74 8.47 -7.08
CA LEU A 334 5.36 7.84 -8.36
C LEU A 334 5.35 8.86 -9.50
N GLY A 335 4.90 10.11 -9.22
CA GLY A 335 4.90 11.20 -10.20
C GLY A 335 6.31 11.68 -10.63
N GLN A 336 7.37 11.29 -9.90
CA GLN A 336 8.75 11.56 -10.28
C GLN A 336 9.40 10.42 -11.09
N LEU A 337 8.71 9.28 -11.25
CA LEU A 337 9.23 8.16 -12.02
C LEU A 337 9.01 8.36 -13.52
N GLN A 338 10.03 8.03 -14.32
CA GLN A 338 9.97 8.17 -15.75
C GLN A 338 8.90 7.29 -16.38
N GLY A 339 8.12 7.85 -17.30
CA GLY A 339 7.06 7.14 -18.01
C GLY A 339 5.85 6.78 -17.14
N VAL A 340 5.61 7.52 -16.05
CA VAL A 340 4.48 7.33 -15.14
C VAL A 340 3.63 8.59 -15.07
N ASP A 341 2.32 8.43 -15.21
CA ASP A 341 1.30 9.45 -14.94
C ASP A 341 0.50 9.02 -13.72
N VAL A 342 0.49 9.85 -12.68
CA VAL A 342 -0.39 9.66 -11.52
C VAL A 342 -1.78 10.20 -11.88
N VAL A 343 -2.77 9.31 -11.83
CA VAL A 343 -4.15 9.64 -12.21
C VAL A 343 -4.86 10.29 -11.02
N ASP A 344 -5.56 11.40 -11.26
CA ASP A 344 -6.39 12.05 -10.25
C ASP A 344 -7.56 11.14 -9.83
N VAL A 345 -7.49 10.65 -8.60
CA VAL A 345 -8.51 9.79 -8.01
C VAL A 345 -9.87 10.49 -7.92
N GLY A 346 -9.90 11.81 -7.73
CA GLY A 346 -11.12 12.60 -7.71
C GLY A 346 -11.88 12.55 -9.04
N GLN A 347 -11.18 12.42 -10.17
CA GLN A 347 -11.82 12.23 -11.49
C GLN A 347 -12.40 10.82 -11.66
N VAL A 348 -11.73 9.82 -11.11
CA VAL A 348 -12.17 8.42 -11.21
C VAL A 348 -13.38 8.16 -10.31
N LEU A 349 -13.41 8.74 -9.11
CA LEU A 349 -14.51 8.56 -8.16
C LEU A 349 -15.75 9.45 -8.42
N LYS A 350 -15.74 10.29 -9.46
CA LYS A 350 -16.94 11.05 -9.88
C LYS A 350 -18.03 10.11 -10.35
#